data_82c9a84c38aaa04da48b695548ec733f
#
_entry.id   82c9a84c38aaa04da48b695548ec733f
#
_cell.length_a   1.000
_cell.length_b   1.000
_cell.length_c   1.000
_cell.angle_alpha   90.00
_cell.angle_beta   90.00
_cell.angle_gamma   90.00
#
_symmetry.space_group_name_H-M   'P 1'
#
loop_
_entity.id
_entity.type
_entity.pdbx_description
1 polymer ?
#
loop_
_entity_poly.entity_id
_entity_poly.type
_entity_poly.pdbx_seq_one_letter_code
_entity_poly.pdbx_strand_id
1 'polypeptide(L)'
;MKYKAIIVSDLHLGTKDSKAEEFIEFIEKHPTDLLILNGDIIDGWALNRGAKWKKQHTKVISKLLKLSNKTQLVWIRGNHDEFIQEFIGNHFGGIEIREDYVLELSDKKYYIFHGDVIDVFITKYKWLSKIGAIGYDFAL
;
A
#
# COMPACT_ATOMS: atom_id res chain seq x y z
N MET A 1 21.98 -6.87 9.08
CA MET A 1 21.23 -7.86 8.27
C MET A 1 20.37 -7.07 7.30
N LYS A 2 20.33 -7.45 6.04
CA LYS A 2 19.49 -6.81 5.03
C LYS A 2 18.33 -7.71 4.65
N TYR A 3 17.12 -7.17 4.65
CA TYR A 3 15.91 -7.92 4.27
C TYR A 3 15.77 -7.99 2.75
N LYS A 4 15.20 -9.08 2.23
CA LYS A 4 14.89 -9.21 0.80
C LYS A 4 13.73 -8.34 0.39
N ALA A 5 12.70 -8.29 1.22
CA ALA A 5 11.55 -7.41 1.04
C ALA A 5 10.98 -6.99 2.38
N ILE A 6 10.48 -5.78 2.44
CA ILE A 6 9.66 -5.24 3.53
C ILE A 6 8.36 -4.72 2.91
N ILE A 7 7.25 -5.07 3.51
CA ILE A 7 5.92 -4.61 3.09
C ILE A 7 5.31 -3.83 4.24
N VAL A 8 4.86 -2.62 3.98
CA VAL A 8 4.16 -1.76 4.93
C VAL A 8 2.89 -1.21 4.31
N SER A 9 1.87 -0.96 5.11
CA SER A 9 0.59 -0.38 4.67
C SER A 9 0.07 0.61 5.71
N ASP A 10 -0.96 1.35 5.34
CA ASP A 10 -1.79 2.10 6.29
C ASP A 10 -0.99 3.10 7.16
N LEU A 11 -0.07 3.82 6.55
CA LEU A 11 0.70 4.86 7.22
C LEU A 11 -0.13 6.13 7.47
N HIS A 12 -1.11 6.39 6.61
CA HIS A 12 -2.06 7.50 6.69
C HIS A 12 -1.41 8.87 6.96
N LEU A 13 -0.35 9.19 6.19
CA LEU A 13 0.27 10.52 6.22
C LEU A 13 -0.78 11.59 5.91
N GLY A 14 -0.81 12.65 6.69
CA GLY A 14 -1.84 13.67 6.64
C GLY A 14 -2.86 13.58 7.77
N THR A 15 -2.81 12.52 8.59
CA THR A 15 -3.58 12.42 9.83
C THR A 15 -2.71 12.71 11.06
N LYS A 16 -3.35 13.09 12.17
CA LYS A 16 -2.63 13.36 13.43
C LYS A 16 -2.05 12.09 14.07
N ASP A 17 -2.64 10.95 13.78
CA ASP A 17 -2.29 9.65 14.40
C ASP A 17 -1.28 8.86 13.57
N SER A 18 -0.84 9.41 12.43
CA SER A 18 0.16 8.79 11.58
C SER A 18 1.50 8.62 12.32
N LYS A 19 2.07 7.42 12.23
CA LYS A 19 3.35 7.04 12.84
C LYS A 19 4.55 7.37 11.94
N ALA A 20 4.60 8.61 11.48
CA ALA A 20 5.58 9.09 10.49
C ALA A 20 7.03 8.97 11.00
N GLU A 21 7.29 9.37 12.24
CA GLU A 21 8.65 9.35 12.81
C GLU A 21 9.10 7.93 13.08
N GLU A 22 8.23 7.10 13.67
CA GLU A 22 8.49 5.70 13.92
C GLU A 22 8.75 4.92 12.61
N PHE A 23 8.04 5.28 11.53
CA PHE A 23 8.27 4.69 10.22
C PHE A 23 9.66 5.05 9.68
N ILE A 24 10.09 6.31 9.79
CA ILE A 24 11.44 6.71 9.38
C ILE A 24 12.50 5.93 10.13
N GLU A 25 12.37 5.84 11.46
CA GLU A 25 13.30 5.05 12.28
C GLU A 25 13.32 3.58 11.88
N PHE A 26 12.15 3.02 11.59
CA PHE A 26 12.01 1.63 11.17
C PHE A 26 12.79 1.36 9.88
N ILE A 27 12.56 2.15 8.82
CA ILE A 27 13.24 1.92 7.52
C ILE A 27 14.74 2.20 7.59
N GLU A 28 15.20 3.06 8.49
CA GLU A 28 16.62 3.31 8.72
C GLU A 28 17.32 2.12 9.40
N LYS A 29 16.65 1.50 10.36
CA LYS A 29 17.15 0.34 11.10
C LYS A 29 17.06 -0.98 10.32
N HIS A 30 16.19 -1.03 9.30
CA HIS A 30 15.88 -2.26 8.57
C HIS A 30 16.14 -2.10 7.07
N PRO A 31 17.41 -2.12 6.63
CA PRO A 31 17.73 -2.02 5.20
C PRO A 31 17.15 -3.21 4.43
N THR A 32 16.62 -2.93 3.24
CA THR A 32 15.97 -3.92 2.39
C THR A 32 16.37 -3.76 0.92
N ASP A 33 16.22 -4.83 0.13
CA ASP A 33 16.38 -4.77 -1.32
C ASP A 33 15.11 -4.19 -1.99
N LEU A 34 13.94 -4.51 -1.45
CA LEU A 34 12.64 -4.06 -1.93
C LEU A 34 11.77 -3.56 -0.79
N LEU A 35 11.23 -2.35 -0.94
CA LEU A 35 10.23 -1.79 -0.04
C LEU A 35 8.90 -1.64 -0.80
N ILE A 36 7.86 -2.30 -0.33
CA ILE A 36 6.51 -2.20 -0.88
C ILE A 36 5.63 -1.39 0.08
N LEU A 37 5.14 -0.28 -0.41
CA LEU A 37 4.17 0.60 0.25
C LEU A 37 2.78 0.14 -0.21
N ASN A 38 2.13 -0.73 0.57
CA ASN A 38 0.90 -1.43 0.16
C ASN A 38 -0.36 -0.65 0.51
N GLY A 39 -0.52 0.53 -0.08
CA GLY A 39 -1.73 1.34 0.02
C GLY A 39 -1.90 2.13 1.31
N ASP A 40 -2.72 3.17 1.23
CA ASP A 40 -3.06 4.07 2.34
C ASP A 40 -1.82 4.71 3.00
N ILE A 41 -0.86 5.07 2.17
CA ILE A 41 0.36 5.74 2.61
C ILE A 41 0.08 7.22 2.89
N ILE A 42 -0.66 7.88 2.00
CA ILE A 42 -1.17 9.24 2.20
C ILE A 42 -2.68 9.17 2.36
N ASP A 43 -3.20 9.82 3.40
CA ASP A 43 -4.64 9.89 3.61
C ASP A 43 -5.24 11.09 2.86
N GLY A 44 -5.52 10.91 1.58
CA GLY A 44 -6.17 11.91 0.74
C GLY A 44 -7.56 12.28 1.22
N TRP A 45 -8.29 11.36 1.83
CA TRP A 45 -9.62 11.63 2.38
C TRP A 45 -9.56 12.56 3.59
N ALA A 46 -8.62 12.33 4.50
CA ALA A 46 -8.42 13.21 5.65
C ALA A 46 -7.98 14.61 5.19
N LEU A 47 -7.06 14.70 4.25
CA LEU A 47 -6.58 15.97 3.70
C LEU A 47 -7.70 16.75 3.02
N ASN A 48 -8.56 16.09 2.25
CA ASN A 48 -9.74 16.72 1.63
C ASN A 48 -10.77 17.23 2.65
N ARG A 49 -10.78 16.66 3.85
CA ARG A 49 -11.62 17.12 4.96
C ARG A 49 -10.94 18.17 5.86
N GLY A 50 -9.77 18.68 5.45
CA GLY A 50 -9.07 19.75 6.14
C GLY A 50 -8.03 19.30 7.17
N ALA A 51 -7.64 18.02 7.19
CA ALA A 51 -6.51 17.59 7.98
C ALA A 51 -5.21 18.30 7.53
N LYS A 52 -4.30 18.52 8.47
CA LYS A 52 -3.09 19.30 8.22
C LYS A 52 -1.91 18.39 7.87
N TRP A 53 -1.25 18.71 6.77
CA TRP A 53 0.04 18.14 6.43
C TRP A 53 1.14 18.71 7.33
N LYS A 54 1.86 17.84 8.05
CA LYS A 54 2.91 18.24 9.01
C LYS A 54 4.31 18.04 8.40
N LYS A 55 5.32 18.69 9.01
CA LYS A 55 6.73 18.55 8.58
C LYS A 55 7.23 17.11 8.59
N GLN A 56 6.83 16.31 9.57
CA GLN A 56 7.21 14.90 9.63
C GLN A 56 6.65 14.08 8.47
N HIS A 57 5.46 14.42 7.93
CA HIS A 57 4.93 13.79 6.73
C HIS A 57 5.79 14.08 5.49
N THR A 58 6.22 15.34 5.35
CA THR A 58 7.18 15.74 4.29
C THR A 58 8.50 14.99 4.43
N LYS A 59 9.00 14.80 5.65
CA LYS A 59 10.24 14.03 5.90
C LYS A 59 10.13 12.59 5.40
N VAL A 60 8.98 11.92 5.60
CA VAL A 60 8.74 10.56 5.10
C VAL A 60 8.85 10.54 3.57
N ILE A 61 8.11 11.41 2.88
CA ILE A 61 8.14 11.45 1.41
C ILE A 61 9.56 11.74 0.89
N SER A 62 10.23 12.72 1.48
CA SER A 62 11.62 13.05 1.12
C SER A 62 12.58 11.86 1.34
N LYS A 63 12.40 11.13 2.44
CA LYS A 63 13.19 9.94 2.74
C LYS A 63 12.94 8.81 1.74
N LEU A 64 11.68 8.56 1.39
CA LEU A 64 11.30 7.54 0.40
C LEU A 64 11.89 7.87 -0.98
N LEU A 65 11.80 9.12 -1.42
CA LEU A 65 12.39 9.56 -2.70
C LEU A 65 13.90 9.38 -2.71
N LYS A 66 14.60 9.72 -1.63
CA LYS A 66 16.06 9.48 -1.53
C LYS A 66 16.40 8.00 -1.52
N LEU A 67 15.59 7.20 -0.80
CA LEU A 67 15.79 5.76 -0.70
C LEU A 67 15.61 5.07 -2.05
N SER A 68 14.65 5.53 -2.87
CA SER A 68 14.35 4.96 -4.18
C SER A 68 15.52 5.04 -5.20
N ASN A 69 16.55 5.85 -4.92
CA ASN A 69 17.76 5.89 -5.76
C ASN A 69 18.66 4.65 -5.61
N LYS A 70 18.47 3.85 -4.56
CA LYS A 70 19.34 2.70 -4.23
C LYS A 70 18.59 1.48 -3.70
N THR A 71 17.29 1.58 -3.54
CA THR A 71 16.39 0.50 -3.09
C THR A 71 15.20 0.48 -4.02
N GLN A 72 14.78 -0.68 -4.47
CA GLN A 72 13.56 -0.80 -5.24
C GLN A 72 12.36 -0.43 -4.36
N LEU A 73 11.60 0.58 -4.75
CA LEU A 73 10.38 1.02 -4.09
C LEU A 73 9.18 0.86 -5.01
N VAL A 74 8.14 0.25 -4.47
CA VAL A 74 6.84 0.11 -5.13
C VAL A 74 5.77 0.71 -4.23
N TRP A 75 4.91 1.54 -4.78
CA TRP A 75 3.74 2.07 -4.09
C TRP A 75 2.48 1.52 -4.75
N ILE A 76 1.76 0.68 -4.02
CA ILE A 76 0.48 0.11 -4.45
C ILE A 76 -0.63 1.04 -3.99
N ARG A 77 -1.58 1.33 -4.86
CA ARG A 77 -2.73 2.18 -4.58
C ARG A 77 -3.62 1.56 -3.48
N GLY A 78 -3.97 2.35 -2.49
CA GLY A 78 -5.05 2.07 -1.55
C GLY A 78 -6.29 2.93 -1.82
N ASN A 79 -7.33 2.78 -1.03
CA ASN A 79 -8.54 3.58 -1.17
C ASN A 79 -8.38 5.02 -0.65
N HIS A 80 -7.59 5.25 0.40
CA HIS A 80 -7.32 6.60 0.90
C HIS A 80 -6.34 7.39 0.04
N ASP A 81 -5.50 6.72 -0.72
CA ASP A 81 -4.58 7.34 -1.69
C ASP A 81 -4.93 7.01 -3.15
N GLU A 82 -6.21 6.81 -3.46
CA GLU A 82 -6.70 6.53 -4.82
C GLU A 82 -6.32 7.60 -5.86
N PHE A 83 -5.95 8.81 -5.44
CA PHE A 83 -5.48 9.86 -6.33
C PHE A 83 -4.22 9.46 -7.12
N ILE A 84 -3.44 8.47 -6.66
CA ILE A 84 -2.30 7.96 -7.42
C ILE A 84 -2.70 6.99 -8.54
N GLN A 85 -3.96 6.61 -8.64
CA GLN A 85 -4.45 5.63 -9.63
C GLN A 85 -4.13 6.03 -11.07
N GLU A 86 -4.23 7.31 -11.39
CA GLU A 86 -3.93 7.84 -12.73
C GLU A 86 -2.45 7.72 -13.11
N PHE A 87 -1.59 7.46 -12.12
CA PHE A 87 -0.15 7.33 -12.29
C PHE A 87 0.35 5.89 -12.29
N ILE A 88 -0.55 4.90 -12.25
CA ILE A 88 -0.18 3.48 -12.31
C ILE A 88 0.62 3.22 -13.58
N GLY A 89 1.76 2.53 -13.43
CA GLY A 89 2.73 2.28 -14.50
C GLY A 89 3.79 3.39 -14.66
N ASN A 90 3.67 4.48 -13.90
CA ASN A 90 4.64 5.57 -13.87
C ASN A 90 5.50 5.53 -12.60
N HIS A 91 6.44 6.46 -12.51
CA HIS A 91 7.34 6.59 -11.38
C HIS A 91 7.30 8.00 -10.79
N PHE A 92 7.36 8.09 -9.46
CA PHE A 92 7.69 9.31 -8.74
C PHE A 92 9.12 9.20 -8.22
N GLY A 93 10.08 9.90 -8.88
CA GLY A 93 11.48 9.61 -8.68
C GLY A 93 11.76 8.14 -9.04
N GLY A 94 12.33 7.37 -8.13
CA GLY A 94 12.51 5.93 -8.29
C GLY A 94 11.35 5.06 -7.74
N ILE A 95 10.26 5.66 -7.26
CA ILE A 95 9.10 4.93 -6.70
C ILE A 95 8.14 4.53 -7.83
N GLU A 96 8.00 3.24 -8.08
CA GLU A 96 7.08 2.70 -9.08
C GLU A 96 5.64 2.66 -8.52
N ILE A 97 4.68 3.20 -9.26
CA ILE A 97 3.26 3.19 -8.89
C ILE A 97 2.57 1.99 -9.52
N ARG A 98 1.91 1.16 -8.70
CA ARG A 98 1.27 -0.08 -9.13
C ARG A 98 -0.14 -0.25 -8.56
N GLU A 99 -0.94 -1.07 -9.21
CA GLU A 99 -2.21 -1.58 -8.68
C GLU A 99 -1.99 -2.75 -7.72
N ASP A 100 -1.05 -3.61 -8.06
CA ASP A 100 -0.66 -4.82 -7.33
C ASP A 100 0.81 -5.16 -7.58
N TYR A 101 1.31 -6.16 -6.90
CA TYR A 101 2.67 -6.64 -7.09
C TYR A 101 2.78 -8.15 -6.85
N VAL A 102 3.48 -8.84 -7.72
CA VAL A 102 3.84 -10.26 -7.51
C VAL A 102 5.29 -10.32 -7.03
N LEU A 103 5.48 -10.73 -5.78
CA LEU A 103 6.79 -10.91 -5.17
C LEU A 103 7.19 -12.39 -5.26
N GLU A 104 8.34 -12.66 -5.85
CA GLU A 104 8.90 -14.00 -5.91
C GLU A 104 10.07 -14.12 -4.91
N LEU A 105 9.93 -15.03 -3.96
CA LEU A 105 10.97 -15.32 -2.95
C LEU A 105 11.07 -16.83 -2.74
N SER A 106 12.28 -17.38 -2.89
CA SER A 106 12.58 -18.78 -2.57
C SER A 106 11.55 -19.76 -3.14
N ASP A 107 11.31 -19.74 -4.44
CA ASP A 107 10.35 -20.58 -5.20
C ASP A 107 8.87 -20.38 -4.84
N LYS A 108 8.55 -19.36 -4.03
CA LYS A 108 7.19 -18.97 -3.70
C LYS A 108 6.82 -17.64 -4.34
N LYS A 109 5.57 -17.55 -4.79
CA LYS A 109 4.96 -16.32 -5.30
C LYS A 109 3.97 -15.77 -4.28
N TYR A 110 4.11 -14.48 -3.96
CA TYR A 110 3.22 -13.74 -3.08
C TYR A 110 2.51 -12.67 -3.90
N TYR A 111 1.20 -12.72 -3.92
CA TYR A 111 0.39 -11.69 -4.55
C TYR A 111 0.05 -10.61 -3.53
N ILE A 112 0.47 -9.38 -3.80
CA ILE A 112 0.36 -8.25 -2.88
C ILE A 112 -0.56 -7.20 -3.51
N PHE A 113 -1.61 -6.85 -2.79
CA PHE A 113 -2.58 -5.83 -3.18
C PHE A 113 -3.18 -5.20 -1.92
N HIS A 114 -3.77 -4.01 -2.05
CA HIS A 114 -4.50 -3.39 -0.94
C HIS A 114 -5.91 -3.97 -0.84
N GLY A 115 -6.39 -4.20 0.39
CA GLY A 115 -7.60 -5.00 0.66
C GLY A 115 -8.92 -4.42 0.17
N ASP A 116 -8.98 -3.13 -0.19
CA ASP A 116 -10.17 -2.48 -0.76
C ASP A 116 -10.64 -3.14 -2.07
N VAL A 117 -9.73 -3.72 -2.83
CA VAL A 117 -10.04 -4.47 -4.06
C VAL A 117 -10.97 -5.65 -3.77
N ILE A 118 -10.78 -6.34 -2.65
CA ILE A 118 -11.66 -7.44 -2.22
C ILE A 118 -13.05 -6.93 -1.86
N ASP A 119 -13.16 -5.80 -1.17
CA ASP A 119 -14.44 -5.22 -0.79
C ASP A 119 -15.29 -4.85 -2.02
N VAL A 120 -14.67 -4.27 -3.03
CA VAL A 120 -15.33 -3.98 -4.32
C VAL A 120 -15.78 -5.28 -4.99
N PHE A 121 -14.93 -6.30 -5.01
CA PHE A 121 -15.28 -7.60 -5.58
C PHE A 121 -16.45 -8.26 -4.83
N ILE A 122 -16.40 -8.31 -3.50
CA ILE A 122 -17.46 -8.87 -2.66
C ILE A 122 -18.77 -8.10 -2.87
N THR A 123 -18.74 -6.77 -2.90
CA THR A 123 -19.91 -5.94 -3.12
C THR A 123 -20.52 -6.18 -4.51
N LYS A 124 -19.69 -6.23 -5.55
CA LYS A 124 -20.12 -6.45 -6.93
C LYS A 124 -20.69 -7.85 -7.14
N TYR A 125 -20.13 -8.87 -6.47
CA TYR A 125 -20.52 -10.26 -6.64
C TYR A 125 -21.27 -10.86 -5.43
N LYS A 126 -21.82 -10.01 -4.56
CA LYS A 126 -22.58 -10.42 -3.38
C LYS A 126 -23.74 -11.39 -3.70
N TRP A 127 -24.33 -11.26 -4.89
CA TRP A 127 -25.34 -12.18 -5.39
C TRP A 127 -24.80 -13.59 -5.67
N LEU A 128 -23.55 -13.72 -6.13
CA LEU A 128 -22.89 -15.02 -6.36
C LEU A 128 -22.65 -15.77 -5.04
N SER A 129 -22.28 -15.08 -3.97
CA SER A 129 -22.13 -15.71 -2.65
C SER A 129 -23.44 -16.23 -2.10
N LYS A 130 -24.57 -15.54 -2.38
CA LYS A 130 -25.91 -16.02 -2.03
C LYS A 130 -26.31 -17.27 -2.81
N ILE A 131 -26.00 -17.35 -4.10
CA ILE A 131 -26.25 -18.53 -4.93
C ILE A 131 -25.41 -19.71 -4.45
N GLY A 132 -24.14 -19.50 -4.10
CA GLY A 132 -23.25 -20.52 -3.55
C GLY A 132 -23.78 -21.08 -2.22
N ALA A 133 -24.30 -20.23 -1.33
CA ALA A 133 -24.92 -20.67 -0.09
C ALA A 133 -26.18 -21.51 -0.33
N ILE A 134 -27.05 -21.09 -1.25
CA ILE A 134 -28.25 -21.86 -1.64
C ILE A 134 -27.88 -23.21 -2.23
N GLY A 135 -26.86 -23.25 -3.10
CA GLY A 135 -26.35 -24.50 -3.70
C GLY A 135 -25.77 -25.45 -2.65
N TYR A 136 -25.13 -24.95 -1.62
CA TYR A 136 -24.58 -25.72 -0.52
C TYR A 136 -25.73 -26.33 0.34
N ASP A 137 -26.75 -25.56 0.65
CA ASP A 137 -27.93 -26.03 1.40
C ASP A 137 -28.72 -27.10 0.64
N PHE A 138 -28.72 -27.05 -0.70
CA PHE A 138 -29.33 -28.09 -1.55
C PHE A 138 -28.46 -29.35 -1.69
N ALA A 139 -27.15 -29.29 -1.47
CA ALA A 139 -26.20 -30.40 -1.57
C ALA A 139 -26.07 -31.22 -0.26
N LEU A 140 -26.59 -30.72 0.85
CA LEU A 140 -26.64 -31.37 2.15
C LEU A 140 -27.96 -32.13 2.33
#